data_41235887728bda2e5640d12ed682ef44
#
_entry.id   41235887728bda2e5640d12ed682ef44
#
_cell.length_a   1.000
_cell.length_b   1.000
_cell.length_c   1.000
_cell.angle_alpha   90.00
_cell.angle_beta   90.00
_cell.angle_gamma   90.00
#
_symmetry.space_group_name_H-M   'P 1'
#
loop_
_entity.id
_entity.type
_entity.pdbx_description
1 polymer ?
#
loop_
_entity_poly.entity_id
_entity_poly.type
_entity_poly.pdbx_seq_one_letter_code
_entity_poly.pdbx_strand_id
1 'polypeptide(L)'
;MLGLVLRFLLVTKSGQMKRPSPKHPVLRFFAVFGVAALCTMVIGLAGAYIYLDPQIPEASSFRNVKLEAPLRIYAKDGELLGEFGERRLIPVAIEDVPEDFISAILDTEDKRFYQHSGIDYISLANDLIQLGARMVGINDDRLGGASTITMQLARNVSFTLERSFLRKFKEMLLSLKIEQELTKEEILELYINLVPFGKRAYGAQAAAVTYYGKSLEELTLAQLAMLAGIPQRPEAGNPINGPQWALRRRNQVLSRMLDQESITRQEYGEAIASPITAKVYARELDLPSPYVAEWVRQEVMGNVPDLYTGGYEIYTTLDAKQQREAAQALRRGLIKYDHDHGYRGPETQMPDVLITQIDQHFSSSAQSISPDSASATATATTEEAPLGRNTSLGEELTRELQQRLDEL
;
A
#
# COMPACT_ATOMS: atom_id res chain seq x y z
N MET A 1 36.96 -1.84 -32.77
CA MET A 1 36.81 -0.38 -32.89
C MET A 1 38.05 0.41 -32.45
N LEU A 2 38.83 -0.05 -31.49
CA LEU A 2 40.09 0.62 -31.06
C LEU A 2 41.16 0.71 -32.16
N GLY A 3 41.20 -0.25 -33.09
CA GLY A 3 42.18 -0.28 -34.18
C GLY A 3 42.00 0.77 -35.29
N LEU A 4 40.80 1.36 -35.39
CA LEU A 4 40.51 2.40 -36.40
C LEU A 4 40.92 3.79 -35.93
N VAL A 5 40.88 4.04 -34.60
CA VAL A 5 41.27 5.34 -34.01
C VAL A 5 42.79 5.46 -33.94
N LEU A 6 43.50 4.35 -33.72
CA LEU A 6 44.99 4.36 -33.65
C LEU A 6 45.66 4.52 -35.03
N ARG A 7 45.01 4.17 -36.12
CA ARG A 7 45.55 4.37 -37.47
C ARG A 7 45.52 5.82 -37.95
N PHE A 8 44.75 6.68 -37.29
CA PHE A 8 44.67 8.10 -37.64
C PHE A 8 45.80 8.94 -37.00
N LEU A 9 46.52 8.39 -36.06
CA LEU A 9 47.61 9.09 -35.30
C LEU A 9 49.02 8.75 -35.74
N LEU A 10 49.25 7.78 -36.66
CA LEU A 10 50.61 7.29 -36.97
C LEU A 10 51.03 7.43 -38.46
N VAL A 11 50.37 8.25 -39.26
CA VAL A 11 50.85 8.56 -40.62
C VAL A 11 51.16 10.04 -40.73
N THR A 12 52.33 10.43 -40.23
CA THR A 12 52.97 11.67 -40.57
C THR A 12 54.43 11.41 -40.93
N LYS A 13 54.71 11.11 -42.21
CA LYS A 13 55.96 11.52 -42.83
C LYS A 13 55.75 11.86 -44.27
N SER A 14 56.11 13.14 -44.61
CA SER A 14 56.37 13.71 -45.90
C SER A 14 55.25 13.75 -46.94
N GLY A 15 54.63 14.89 -47.01
CA GLY A 15 53.77 15.33 -48.12
C GLY A 15 53.00 16.58 -47.69
N GLN A 16 53.34 17.74 -48.21
CA GLN A 16 52.55 18.95 -47.96
C GLN A 16 51.13 18.79 -48.57
N MET A 17 50.23 18.10 -47.82
CA MET A 17 48.82 18.22 -48.06
C MET A 17 48.32 19.51 -47.43
N LYS A 18 47.92 20.47 -48.29
CA LYS A 18 47.11 21.62 -47.87
C LYS A 18 45.92 21.09 -47.04
N ARG A 19 45.95 21.28 -45.71
CA ARG A 19 44.83 20.97 -44.84
C ARG A 19 43.67 21.84 -45.33
N PRO A 20 42.53 21.26 -45.71
CA PRO A 20 41.36 22.07 -46.03
C PRO A 20 40.99 22.87 -44.78
N SER A 21 40.94 24.18 -44.93
CA SER A 21 40.52 25.08 -43.84
C SER A 21 39.12 24.63 -43.37
N PRO A 22 38.91 24.39 -42.10
CA PRO A 22 37.62 23.92 -41.63
C PRO A 22 36.57 25.01 -41.84
N LYS A 23 35.60 24.77 -42.77
CA LYS A 23 34.54 25.74 -43.09
C LYS A 23 33.70 26.13 -41.86
N HIS A 24 33.75 25.36 -40.76
CA HIS A 24 33.02 25.63 -39.52
C HIS A 24 33.80 25.09 -38.28
N PRO A 25 34.84 25.79 -37.80
CA PRO A 25 35.66 25.31 -36.67
C PRO A 25 34.85 25.20 -35.37
N VAL A 26 33.88 26.10 -35.15
CA VAL A 26 32.99 26.11 -33.97
C VAL A 26 32.07 24.86 -33.96
N LEU A 27 31.48 24.53 -35.11
CA LEU A 27 30.61 23.33 -35.19
C LEU A 27 31.38 22.03 -34.92
N ARG A 28 32.65 21.94 -35.41
CA ARG A 28 33.52 20.79 -35.13
C ARG A 28 33.87 20.69 -33.64
N PHE A 29 34.16 21.83 -33.00
CA PHE A 29 34.42 21.87 -31.56
C PHE A 29 33.23 21.32 -30.78
N PHE A 30 32.01 21.80 -31.04
CA PHE A 30 30.81 21.29 -30.37
C PHE A 30 30.51 19.81 -30.71
N ALA A 31 30.77 19.36 -31.94
CA ALA A 31 30.62 17.95 -32.30
C ALA A 31 31.61 17.04 -31.52
N VAL A 32 32.88 17.42 -31.46
CA VAL A 32 33.91 16.67 -30.71
C VAL A 32 33.62 16.70 -29.23
N PHE A 33 33.23 17.85 -28.69
CA PHE A 33 32.83 17.99 -27.29
C PHE A 33 31.59 17.12 -26.96
N GLY A 34 30.57 17.13 -27.84
CA GLY A 34 29.39 16.29 -27.71
C GLY A 34 29.71 14.78 -27.72
N VAL A 35 30.58 14.35 -28.64
CA VAL A 35 31.05 12.96 -28.69
C VAL A 35 31.85 12.60 -27.44
N ALA A 36 32.76 13.45 -26.99
CA ALA A 36 33.53 13.23 -25.78
C ALA A 36 32.61 13.13 -24.53
N ALA A 37 31.65 14.05 -24.41
CA ALA A 37 30.69 14.03 -23.32
C ALA A 37 29.82 12.73 -23.34
N LEU A 38 29.38 12.31 -24.53
CA LEU A 38 28.65 11.05 -24.71
C LEU A 38 29.51 9.84 -24.32
N CYS A 39 30.75 9.77 -24.75
CA CYS A 39 31.67 8.69 -24.37
C CYS A 39 31.93 8.67 -22.85
N THR A 40 32.14 9.81 -22.23
CA THR A 40 32.30 9.91 -20.76
C THR A 40 31.06 9.44 -20.03
N MET A 41 29.87 9.83 -20.51
CA MET A 41 28.60 9.39 -19.96
C MET A 41 28.44 7.86 -20.09
N VAL A 42 28.73 7.28 -21.26
CA VAL A 42 28.65 5.81 -21.47
C VAL A 42 29.60 5.07 -20.56
N ILE A 43 30.87 5.55 -20.44
CA ILE A 43 31.87 4.93 -19.54
C ILE A 43 31.41 5.04 -18.09
N GLY A 44 30.87 6.18 -17.67
CA GLY A 44 30.32 6.40 -16.34
C GLY A 44 29.16 5.47 -16.02
N LEU A 45 28.21 5.31 -16.97
CA LEU A 45 27.08 4.38 -16.83
C LEU A 45 27.54 2.91 -16.78
N ALA A 46 28.50 2.53 -17.62
CA ALA A 46 29.07 1.17 -17.59
C ALA A 46 29.80 0.87 -16.27
N GLY A 47 30.58 1.85 -15.77
CA GLY A 47 31.23 1.73 -14.46
C GLY A 47 30.23 1.63 -13.31
N ALA A 48 29.16 2.44 -13.34
CA ALA A 48 28.08 2.36 -12.38
C ALA A 48 27.37 1.02 -12.43
N TYR A 49 27.11 0.50 -13.62
CA TYR A 49 26.52 -0.84 -13.80
C TYR A 49 27.39 -1.92 -13.15
N ILE A 50 28.67 -2.01 -13.51
CA ILE A 50 29.62 -3.00 -12.98
C ILE A 50 29.75 -2.91 -11.45
N TYR A 51 29.71 -1.70 -10.89
CA TYR A 51 29.78 -1.49 -9.46
C TYR A 51 28.51 -1.88 -8.70
N LEU A 52 27.34 -1.63 -9.29
CA LEU A 52 26.04 -1.82 -8.64
C LEU A 52 25.44 -3.21 -8.87
N ASP A 53 25.76 -3.87 -9.98
CA ASP A 53 25.21 -5.16 -10.35
C ASP A 53 25.37 -6.25 -9.28
N PRO A 54 26.53 -6.41 -8.61
CA PRO A 54 26.69 -7.37 -7.52
C PRO A 54 25.92 -7.01 -6.23
N GLN A 55 25.42 -5.79 -6.12
CA GLN A 55 24.67 -5.29 -4.96
C GLN A 55 23.16 -5.41 -5.14
N ILE A 56 22.72 -5.88 -6.29
CA ILE A 56 21.31 -6.03 -6.66
C ILE A 56 20.94 -7.50 -6.54
N PRO A 57 19.81 -7.84 -5.89
CA PRO A 57 19.33 -9.22 -5.83
C PRO A 57 19.18 -9.84 -7.21
N GLU A 58 19.37 -11.13 -7.30
CA GLU A 58 19.07 -11.86 -8.54
C GLU A 58 17.57 -11.82 -8.83
N ALA A 59 17.21 -11.55 -10.07
CA ALA A 59 15.80 -11.47 -10.48
C ALA A 59 15.08 -12.82 -10.32
N SER A 60 15.79 -13.94 -10.39
CA SER A 60 15.29 -15.29 -10.10
C SER A 60 14.66 -15.41 -8.69
N SER A 61 15.13 -14.61 -7.73
CA SER A 61 14.57 -14.58 -6.37
C SER A 61 13.12 -14.07 -6.34
N PHE A 62 12.71 -13.30 -7.34
CA PHE A 62 11.33 -12.75 -7.43
C PHE A 62 10.30 -13.81 -7.85
N ARG A 63 10.69 -14.89 -8.53
CA ARG A 63 9.80 -16.03 -8.79
C ARG A 63 9.40 -16.78 -7.53
N ASN A 64 10.27 -16.73 -6.51
CA ASN A 64 10.09 -17.42 -5.25
C ASN A 64 9.91 -16.44 -4.07
N VAL A 65 9.41 -15.21 -4.34
CA VAL A 65 9.08 -14.30 -3.25
C VAL A 65 8.04 -14.98 -2.38
N LYS A 66 8.49 -15.49 -1.23
CA LYS A 66 7.56 -15.92 -0.20
C LYS A 66 6.81 -14.69 0.26
N LEU A 67 5.54 -14.64 -0.08
CA LEU A 67 4.65 -13.64 0.45
C LEU A 67 4.60 -13.86 1.98
N GLU A 68 5.20 -12.94 2.73
CA GLU A 68 5.25 -13.01 4.19
C GLU A 68 3.82 -13.02 4.73
N ALA A 69 3.30 -14.20 5.04
CA ALA A 69 1.99 -14.36 5.63
C ALA A 69 2.13 -14.52 7.14
N PRO A 70 1.21 -13.98 7.94
CA PRO A 70 1.24 -14.07 9.39
C PRO A 70 1.03 -15.49 9.86
N LEU A 71 1.57 -15.80 11.06
CA LEU A 71 1.24 -17.02 11.80
C LEU A 71 -0.23 -16.97 12.21
N ARG A 72 -0.98 -18.02 11.90
CA ARG A 72 -2.37 -18.18 12.31
C ARG A 72 -2.52 -19.40 13.22
N ILE A 73 -3.29 -19.23 14.29
CA ILE A 73 -3.54 -20.28 15.27
C ILE A 73 -5.04 -20.55 15.31
N TYR A 74 -5.40 -21.81 15.07
CA TYR A 74 -6.79 -22.26 14.96
C TYR A 74 -7.13 -23.25 16.07
N ALA A 75 -8.40 -23.27 16.46
CA ALA A 75 -9.00 -24.38 17.19
C ALA A 75 -9.11 -25.62 16.27
N LYS A 76 -9.40 -26.81 16.83
CA LYS A 76 -9.52 -28.06 16.08
C LYS A 76 -10.64 -28.04 15.01
N ASP A 77 -11.63 -27.20 15.22
CA ASP A 77 -12.80 -27.00 14.38
C ASP A 77 -12.63 -25.85 13.37
N GLY A 78 -11.43 -25.27 13.28
CA GLY A 78 -11.05 -24.26 12.29
C GLY A 78 -11.36 -22.81 12.68
N GLU A 79 -11.88 -22.56 13.89
CA GLU A 79 -12.07 -21.19 14.37
C GLU A 79 -10.71 -20.52 14.68
N LEU A 80 -10.51 -19.28 14.24
CA LEU A 80 -9.27 -18.52 14.43
C LEU A 80 -9.17 -17.99 15.86
N LEU A 81 -8.16 -18.47 16.62
CA LEU A 81 -7.87 -18.09 18.00
C LEU A 81 -6.96 -16.88 18.11
N GLY A 82 -6.03 -16.72 17.16
CA GLY A 82 -5.07 -15.64 17.12
C GLY A 82 -4.28 -15.55 15.83
N GLU A 83 -3.76 -14.35 15.55
CA GLU A 83 -2.91 -14.09 14.40
C GLU A 83 -1.71 -13.26 14.86
N PHE A 84 -0.48 -13.66 14.48
CA PHE A 84 0.77 -12.99 14.82
C PHE A 84 1.58 -12.68 13.56
N GLY A 85 2.01 -11.46 13.42
CA GLY A 85 2.80 -10.97 12.29
C GLY A 85 2.72 -9.46 12.20
N GLU A 86 3.73 -8.86 11.60
CA GLU A 86 3.75 -7.40 11.38
C GLU A 86 2.91 -7.00 10.17
N ARG A 87 2.83 -7.87 9.18
CA ARG A 87 2.16 -7.63 7.91
C ARG A 87 0.89 -8.46 7.80
N ARG A 88 -0.18 -7.81 7.37
CA ARG A 88 -1.40 -8.51 6.96
C ARG A 88 -1.34 -8.67 5.46
N LEU A 89 -1.18 -9.88 4.99
CA LEU A 89 -1.13 -10.21 3.58
C LEU A 89 -2.14 -11.31 3.28
N ILE A 90 -2.97 -11.09 2.28
CA ILE A 90 -3.93 -12.04 1.72
C ILE A 90 -3.64 -12.08 0.23
N PRO A 91 -2.92 -13.11 -0.27
CA PRO A 91 -2.62 -13.22 -1.68
C PRO A 91 -3.89 -13.33 -2.53
N VAL A 92 -3.85 -12.73 -3.71
CA VAL A 92 -4.89 -12.85 -4.74
C VAL A 92 -4.21 -13.15 -6.06
N ALA A 93 -4.74 -14.12 -6.82
CA ALA A 93 -4.29 -14.39 -8.18
C ALA A 93 -4.73 -13.25 -9.11
N ILE A 94 -3.99 -13.00 -10.18
CA ILE A 94 -4.28 -11.88 -11.09
C ILE A 94 -5.65 -12.04 -11.75
N GLU A 95 -6.09 -13.29 -12.00
CA GLU A 95 -7.37 -13.63 -12.59
C GLU A 95 -8.57 -13.28 -11.68
N ASP A 96 -8.34 -13.22 -10.36
CA ASP A 96 -9.36 -12.89 -9.36
C ASP A 96 -9.38 -11.39 -9.03
N VAL A 97 -8.51 -10.57 -9.66
CA VAL A 97 -8.48 -9.12 -9.46
C VAL A 97 -9.47 -8.44 -10.41
N PRO A 98 -10.40 -7.60 -9.92
CA PRO A 98 -11.32 -6.87 -10.77
C PRO A 98 -10.59 -6.03 -11.84
N GLU A 99 -11.08 -6.06 -13.08
CA GLU A 99 -10.51 -5.28 -14.20
C GLU A 99 -10.50 -3.77 -13.91
N ASP A 100 -11.50 -3.26 -13.21
CA ASP A 100 -11.56 -1.87 -12.77
C ASP A 100 -10.40 -1.50 -11.83
N PHE A 101 -9.97 -2.42 -10.97
CA PHE A 101 -8.82 -2.19 -10.09
C PHE A 101 -7.50 -2.21 -10.85
N ILE A 102 -7.35 -3.16 -11.78
CA ILE A 102 -6.20 -3.23 -12.67
C ILE A 102 -6.08 -1.93 -13.46
N SER A 103 -7.16 -1.48 -14.08
CA SER A 103 -7.22 -0.22 -14.83
C SER A 103 -6.91 0.98 -13.94
N ALA A 104 -7.47 1.05 -12.73
CA ALA A 104 -7.20 2.12 -11.79
C ALA A 104 -5.71 2.23 -11.42
N ILE A 105 -5.03 1.10 -11.23
CA ILE A 105 -3.59 1.05 -10.95
C ILE A 105 -2.79 1.46 -12.19
N LEU A 106 -3.07 0.86 -13.35
CA LEU A 106 -2.33 1.12 -14.59
C LEU A 106 -2.46 2.59 -15.04
N ASP A 107 -3.65 3.11 -15.12
CA ASP A 107 -3.93 4.48 -15.55
C ASP A 107 -3.33 5.52 -14.59
N THR A 108 -3.18 5.14 -13.32
CA THR A 108 -2.67 6.03 -12.29
C THR A 108 -1.15 5.98 -12.18
N GLU A 109 -0.57 4.81 -12.16
CA GLU A 109 0.84 4.62 -11.83
C GLU A 109 1.71 4.39 -13.09
N ASP A 110 1.17 3.72 -14.11
CA ASP A 110 1.96 3.33 -15.28
C ASP A 110 1.10 3.01 -16.52
N LYS A 111 0.53 4.03 -17.14
CA LYS A 111 -0.39 3.87 -18.30
C LYS A 111 0.21 3.15 -19.50
N ARG A 112 1.53 3.03 -19.59
CA ARG A 112 2.24 2.33 -20.68
C ARG A 112 2.92 1.06 -20.20
N PHE A 113 2.48 0.48 -19.12
CA PHE A 113 3.06 -0.69 -18.48
C PHE A 113 3.38 -1.82 -19.47
N TYR A 114 2.44 -2.13 -20.36
CA TYR A 114 2.62 -3.18 -21.37
C TYR A 114 3.52 -2.78 -22.59
N GLN A 115 3.94 -1.51 -22.68
CA GLN A 115 4.68 -0.99 -23.83
C GLN A 115 6.18 -0.81 -23.57
N HIS A 116 6.64 -0.96 -22.35
CA HIS A 116 8.05 -0.81 -21.98
C HIS A 116 8.57 -2.04 -21.22
N SER A 117 9.90 -2.16 -21.11
CA SER A 117 10.58 -3.27 -20.41
C SER A 117 11.23 -2.74 -19.12
N GLY A 118 10.42 -2.39 -18.12
CA GLY A 118 10.86 -1.94 -16.78
C GLY A 118 11.09 -0.44 -16.66
N ILE A 119 11.54 0.24 -17.70
CA ILE A 119 11.75 1.68 -17.72
C ILE A 119 10.94 2.29 -18.85
N ASP A 120 10.10 3.26 -18.52
CA ASP A 120 9.41 4.07 -19.50
C ASP A 120 10.28 5.27 -19.94
N TYR A 121 11.06 5.06 -20.99
CA TYR A 121 11.97 6.09 -21.52
C TYR A 121 11.26 7.33 -22.03
N ILE A 122 10.01 7.22 -22.50
CA ILE A 122 9.23 8.36 -23.01
C ILE A 122 8.76 9.22 -21.82
N SER A 123 8.24 8.61 -20.75
CA SER A 123 7.90 9.34 -19.53
C SER A 123 9.14 9.98 -18.91
N LEU A 124 10.26 9.27 -18.88
CA LEU A 124 11.53 9.79 -18.35
C LEU A 124 12.02 10.99 -19.18
N ALA A 125 11.96 10.92 -20.51
CA ALA A 125 12.33 12.03 -21.37
C ALA A 125 11.42 13.25 -21.15
N ASN A 126 10.10 13.04 -21.04
CA ASN A 126 9.15 14.11 -20.75
C ASN A 126 9.42 14.78 -19.39
N ASP A 127 9.71 14.00 -18.34
CA ASP A 127 10.06 14.53 -17.02
C ASP A 127 11.35 15.35 -17.07
N LEU A 128 12.36 14.91 -17.83
CA LEU A 128 13.61 15.66 -18.02
C LEU A 128 13.39 16.98 -18.78
N ILE A 129 12.54 16.99 -19.81
CA ILE A 129 12.16 18.20 -20.53
C ILE A 129 11.42 19.18 -19.62
N GLN A 130 10.46 18.69 -18.82
CA GLN A 130 9.72 19.51 -17.85
C GLN A 130 10.66 20.06 -16.76
N LEU A 131 11.60 19.24 -16.26
CA LEU A 131 12.62 19.70 -15.31
C LEU A 131 13.47 20.82 -15.91
N GLY A 132 13.90 20.68 -17.17
CA GLY A 132 14.63 21.71 -17.91
C GLY A 132 13.81 22.99 -18.07
N ALA A 133 12.54 22.87 -18.47
CA ALA A 133 11.62 24.01 -18.61
C ALA A 133 11.40 24.75 -17.27
N ARG A 134 11.31 23.99 -16.18
CA ARG A 134 11.19 24.54 -14.81
C ARG A 134 12.45 25.30 -14.37
N MET A 135 13.64 24.76 -14.67
CA MET A 135 14.90 25.44 -14.35
C MET A 135 15.06 26.79 -15.08
N VAL A 136 14.39 26.95 -16.23
CA VAL A 136 14.39 28.18 -17.03
C VAL A 136 13.18 29.07 -16.70
N GLY A 137 12.31 28.65 -15.76
CA GLY A 137 11.14 29.43 -15.33
C GLY A 137 9.98 29.45 -16.34
N ILE A 138 9.93 28.51 -17.29
CA ILE A 138 8.90 28.47 -18.35
C ILE A 138 7.64 27.74 -17.86
N ASN A 139 7.76 26.80 -16.95
CA ASN A 139 6.64 26.00 -16.44
C ASN A 139 6.81 25.67 -14.96
N ASP A 140 5.72 25.77 -14.20
CA ASP A 140 5.69 25.48 -12.75
C ASP A 140 4.91 24.18 -12.43
N ASP A 141 4.51 23.43 -13.46
CA ASP A 141 3.77 22.19 -13.28
C ASP A 141 4.61 21.14 -12.53
N ARG A 142 3.94 20.35 -11.70
CA ARG A 142 4.59 19.27 -10.99
C ARG A 142 5.07 18.22 -11.98
N LEU A 143 6.34 17.83 -11.84
CA LEU A 143 6.91 16.71 -12.59
C LEU A 143 5.99 15.49 -12.48
N GLY A 144 5.67 14.87 -13.60
CA GLY A 144 4.98 13.59 -13.64
C GLY A 144 5.85 12.52 -12.98
N GLY A 145 5.26 11.42 -12.55
CA GLY A 145 6.02 10.31 -11.96
C GLY A 145 6.56 9.38 -13.05
N ALA A 146 7.83 9.51 -13.45
CA ALA A 146 8.47 8.56 -14.37
C ALA A 146 8.83 7.20 -13.75
N SER A 147 8.29 6.88 -12.57
CA SER A 147 8.52 5.58 -11.93
C SER A 147 7.47 4.58 -12.40
N THR A 148 7.91 3.49 -12.99
CA THR A 148 7.06 2.40 -13.46
C THR A 148 6.62 1.48 -12.32
N ILE A 149 5.60 0.66 -12.55
CA ILE A 149 5.15 -0.40 -11.62
C ILE A 149 6.31 -1.33 -11.29
N THR A 150 7.11 -1.75 -12.28
CA THR A 150 8.25 -2.63 -12.07
C THR A 150 9.33 -1.98 -11.19
N MET A 151 9.58 -0.68 -11.34
CA MET A 151 10.49 0.07 -10.45
C MET A 151 9.95 0.20 -9.03
N GLN A 152 8.64 0.36 -8.87
CA GLN A 152 7.99 0.39 -7.56
C GLN A 152 8.03 -0.99 -6.90
N LEU A 153 7.81 -2.07 -7.64
CA LEU A 153 7.98 -3.44 -7.16
C LEU A 153 9.42 -3.68 -6.69
N ALA A 154 10.41 -3.35 -7.52
CA ALA A 154 11.83 -3.44 -7.18
C ALA A 154 12.17 -2.73 -5.86
N ARG A 155 11.64 -1.53 -5.67
CA ARG A 155 11.80 -0.74 -4.43
C ARG A 155 11.19 -1.43 -3.22
N ASN A 156 9.99 -1.97 -3.35
CA ASN A 156 9.25 -2.55 -2.21
C ASN A 156 9.88 -3.85 -1.70
N VAL A 157 10.54 -4.60 -2.57
CA VAL A 157 11.10 -5.91 -2.23
C VAL A 157 12.57 -5.82 -1.79
N SER A 158 13.35 -4.88 -2.30
CA SER A 158 14.82 -4.99 -2.22
C SER A 158 15.53 -3.87 -1.48
N PHE A 159 14.90 -2.74 -1.19
CA PHE A 159 15.65 -1.57 -0.73
C PHE A 159 15.11 -0.98 0.58
N THR A 160 16.05 -0.70 1.49
CA THR A 160 15.84 0.10 2.69
C THR A 160 15.45 1.55 2.35
N LEU A 161 14.86 2.24 3.33
CA LEU A 161 14.25 3.59 3.20
C LEU A 161 15.23 4.73 2.85
N GLU A 162 16.48 4.44 2.50
CA GLU A 162 17.47 5.47 2.14
C GLU A 162 17.08 6.21 0.85
N ARG A 163 16.94 7.52 0.96
CA ARG A 163 16.68 8.40 -0.19
C ARG A 163 18.01 8.80 -0.83
N SER A 164 18.42 8.13 -1.90
CA SER A 164 19.62 8.48 -2.65
C SER A 164 19.41 8.32 -4.17
N PHE A 165 20.18 9.05 -4.96
CA PHE A 165 20.22 8.85 -6.42
C PHE A 165 20.70 7.44 -6.79
N LEU A 166 21.61 6.87 -6.00
CA LEU A 166 22.08 5.50 -6.17
C LEU A 166 20.95 4.49 -6.03
N ARG A 167 20.04 4.69 -5.08
CA ARG A 167 18.86 3.84 -4.94
C ARG A 167 17.99 3.87 -6.20
N LYS A 168 17.74 5.06 -6.77
CA LYS A 168 16.95 5.19 -8.00
C LYS A 168 17.58 4.46 -9.17
N PHE A 169 18.92 4.50 -9.26
CA PHE A 169 19.64 3.78 -10.29
C PHE A 169 19.57 2.25 -10.07
N LYS A 170 19.66 1.78 -8.82
CA LYS A 170 19.45 0.36 -8.47
C LYS A 170 18.02 -0.09 -8.80
N GLU A 171 17.00 0.71 -8.49
CA GLU A 171 15.59 0.44 -8.87
C GLU A 171 15.46 0.25 -10.39
N MET A 172 16.08 1.13 -11.19
CA MET A 172 16.08 1.02 -12.65
C MET A 172 16.77 -0.25 -13.15
N LEU A 173 17.95 -0.58 -12.63
CA LEU A 173 18.67 -1.78 -13.02
C LEU A 173 17.92 -3.04 -12.63
N LEU A 174 17.36 -3.09 -11.42
CA LEU A 174 16.59 -4.23 -10.95
C LEU A 174 15.30 -4.39 -11.74
N SER A 175 14.63 -3.29 -12.12
CA SER A 175 13.43 -3.37 -12.95
C SER A 175 13.70 -3.99 -14.31
N LEU A 176 14.85 -3.69 -14.92
CA LEU A 176 15.25 -4.33 -16.18
C LEU A 176 15.50 -5.83 -16.01
N LYS A 177 16.09 -6.25 -14.89
CA LYS A 177 16.31 -7.67 -14.59
C LYS A 177 14.99 -8.41 -14.33
N ILE A 178 14.07 -7.79 -13.57
CA ILE A 178 12.74 -8.36 -13.30
C ILE A 178 11.99 -8.62 -14.61
N GLU A 179 11.97 -7.67 -15.52
CA GLU A 179 11.30 -7.80 -16.83
C GLU A 179 11.94 -8.82 -17.79
N GLN A 180 13.16 -9.26 -17.50
CA GLN A 180 13.79 -10.37 -18.24
C GLN A 180 13.37 -11.74 -17.73
N GLU A 181 12.96 -11.83 -16.47
CA GLU A 181 12.65 -13.08 -15.78
C GLU A 181 11.15 -13.33 -15.61
N LEU A 182 10.33 -12.26 -15.52
CA LEU A 182 8.90 -12.33 -15.24
C LEU A 182 8.09 -11.74 -16.39
N THR A 183 6.91 -12.29 -16.61
CA THR A 183 5.91 -11.70 -17.53
C THR A 183 5.26 -10.45 -16.92
N LYS A 184 4.57 -9.68 -17.73
CA LYS A 184 3.85 -8.50 -17.28
C LYS A 184 2.76 -8.83 -16.25
N GLU A 185 2.07 -9.94 -16.46
CA GLU A 185 1.03 -10.45 -15.57
C GLU A 185 1.64 -10.86 -14.23
N GLU A 186 2.75 -11.59 -14.21
CA GLU A 186 3.47 -11.97 -12.98
C GLU A 186 3.97 -10.74 -12.21
N ILE A 187 4.50 -9.72 -12.91
CA ILE A 187 4.94 -8.46 -12.30
C ILE A 187 3.76 -7.71 -11.67
N LEU A 188 2.64 -7.63 -12.38
CA LEU A 188 1.44 -6.95 -11.89
C LEU A 188 0.83 -7.68 -10.70
N GLU A 189 0.78 -9.01 -10.72
CA GLU A 189 0.33 -9.84 -9.60
C GLU A 189 1.19 -9.61 -8.35
N LEU A 190 2.52 -9.67 -8.50
CA LEU A 190 3.43 -9.38 -7.41
C LEU A 190 3.27 -7.96 -6.88
N TYR A 191 3.10 -6.98 -7.75
CA TYR A 191 2.87 -5.60 -7.35
C TYR A 191 1.59 -5.46 -6.51
N ILE A 192 0.47 -5.99 -7.02
CA ILE A 192 -0.84 -5.95 -6.35
C ILE A 192 -0.80 -6.63 -4.98
N ASN A 193 0.00 -7.69 -4.83
CA ASN A 193 0.13 -8.44 -3.59
C ASN A 193 1.15 -7.86 -2.59
N LEU A 194 2.15 -7.10 -3.05
CA LEU A 194 3.26 -6.66 -2.19
C LEU A 194 3.23 -5.18 -1.83
N VAL A 195 2.49 -4.35 -2.57
CA VAL A 195 2.46 -2.91 -2.31
C VAL A 195 1.78 -2.61 -0.97
N PRO A 196 2.36 -1.69 -0.14
CA PRO A 196 1.76 -1.32 1.13
C PRO A 196 0.56 -0.39 0.94
N PHE A 197 -0.51 -0.62 1.70
CA PHE A 197 -1.72 0.20 1.75
C PHE A 197 -1.92 0.93 3.09
N GLY A 198 -0.95 0.86 4.00
CA GLY A 198 -1.07 1.40 5.36
C GLY A 198 -1.92 0.51 6.29
N LYS A 199 -2.00 0.89 7.57
CA LYS A 199 -2.69 0.08 8.59
C LYS A 199 -2.21 -1.38 8.61
N ARG A 200 -0.94 -1.61 8.28
CA ARG A 200 -0.29 -2.94 8.19
C ARG A 200 -0.85 -3.83 7.07
N ALA A 201 -1.72 -3.31 6.19
CA ALA A 201 -2.23 -4.04 5.03
C ALA A 201 -1.19 -4.01 3.90
N TYR A 202 -0.79 -5.16 3.43
CA TYR A 202 0.06 -5.39 2.27
C TYR A 202 -0.74 -6.18 1.22
N GLY A 203 -0.76 -5.66 0.01
CA GLY A 203 -1.59 -6.16 -1.08
C GLY A 203 -3.03 -5.65 -1.05
N ALA A 204 -3.64 -5.66 -2.25
CA ALA A 204 -4.96 -5.09 -2.48
C ALA A 204 -6.07 -5.84 -1.75
N GLN A 205 -6.01 -7.17 -1.71
CA GLN A 205 -7.01 -7.98 -1.01
C GLN A 205 -7.00 -7.72 0.50
N ALA A 206 -5.81 -7.65 1.11
CA ALA A 206 -5.70 -7.31 2.52
C ALA A 206 -6.16 -5.87 2.81
N ALA A 207 -5.95 -4.94 1.87
CA ALA A 207 -6.46 -3.58 1.97
C ALA A 207 -7.99 -3.53 1.88
N ALA A 208 -8.61 -4.28 0.95
CA ALA A 208 -10.06 -4.39 0.82
C ALA A 208 -10.71 -4.85 2.13
N VAL A 209 -10.18 -5.92 2.72
CA VAL A 209 -10.62 -6.42 4.03
C VAL A 209 -10.38 -5.39 5.14
N THR A 210 -9.22 -4.73 5.15
CA THR A 210 -8.87 -3.77 6.22
C THR A 210 -9.72 -2.51 6.18
N TYR A 211 -10.04 -1.98 5.00
CA TYR A 211 -10.76 -0.70 4.88
C TYR A 211 -12.27 -0.85 4.65
N TYR A 212 -12.72 -2.01 4.18
CA TYR A 212 -14.14 -2.21 3.81
C TYR A 212 -14.75 -3.49 4.40
N GLY A 213 -13.96 -4.40 4.97
CA GLY A 213 -14.44 -5.69 5.50
C GLY A 213 -14.98 -6.63 4.42
N LYS A 214 -14.55 -6.45 3.16
CA LYS A 214 -15.04 -7.15 1.97
C LYS A 214 -13.88 -7.70 1.16
N SER A 215 -14.15 -8.66 0.28
CA SER A 215 -13.19 -9.05 -0.74
C SER A 215 -13.02 -7.93 -1.79
N LEU A 216 -11.92 -7.98 -2.53
CA LEU A 216 -11.63 -6.99 -3.57
C LEU A 216 -12.71 -6.96 -4.66
N GLU A 217 -13.27 -8.11 -5.00
CA GLU A 217 -14.33 -8.29 -5.99
C GLU A 217 -15.67 -7.63 -5.60
N GLU A 218 -15.94 -7.50 -4.30
CA GLU A 218 -17.18 -6.92 -3.78
C GLU A 218 -17.16 -5.39 -3.70
N LEU A 219 -16.02 -4.77 -4.04
CA LEU A 219 -15.85 -3.34 -3.93
C LEU A 219 -16.46 -2.60 -5.13
N THR A 220 -17.03 -1.44 -4.86
CA THR A 220 -17.50 -0.53 -5.91
C THR A 220 -16.34 0.17 -6.60
N LEU A 221 -16.54 0.69 -7.81
CA LEU A 221 -15.54 1.47 -8.55
C LEU A 221 -14.93 2.61 -7.69
N ALA A 222 -15.76 3.33 -6.93
CA ALA A 222 -15.27 4.39 -6.03
C ALA A 222 -14.34 3.85 -4.92
N GLN A 223 -14.60 2.65 -4.41
CA GLN A 223 -13.77 1.99 -3.40
C GLN A 223 -12.49 1.43 -4.00
N LEU A 224 -12.56 0.83 -5.19
CA LEU A 224 -11.38 0.37 -5.96
C LEU A 224 -10.44 1.53 -6.29
N ALA A 225 -10.98 2.63 -6.81
CA ALA A 225 -10.22 3.85 -7.08
C ALA A 225 -9.62 4.47 -5.81
N MET A 226 -10.31 4.39 -4.66
CA MET A 226 -9.77 4.80 -3.37
C MET A 226 -8.55 3.97 -3.01
N LEU A 227 -8.64 2.65 -3.10
CA LEU A 227 -7.51 1.76 -2.83
C LEU A 227 -6.34 2.04 -3.77
N ALA A 228 -6.58 2.14 -5.08
CA ALA A 228 -5.54 2.44 -6.07
C ALA A 228 -4.79 3.76 -5.80
N GLY A 229 -5.41 4.69 -5.08
CA GLY A 229 -4.78 5.95 -4.67
C GLY A 229 -3.83 5.85 -3.47
N ILE A 230 -3.98 4.84 -2.61
CA ILE A 230 -3.26 4.75 -1.32
C ILE A 230 -1.74 4.54 -1.46
N PRO A 231 -1.22 3.71 -2.41
CA PRO A 231 0.19 3.35 -2.48
C PRO A 231 1.17 4.54 -2.55
N GLN A 232 0.71 5.69 -3.01
CA GLN A 232 1.53 6.90 -3.05
C GLN A 232 1.92 7.41 -1.64
N ARG A 233 1.03 7.27 -0.64
CA ARG A 233 1.25 7.66 0.77
C ARG A 233 0.51 6.70 1.72
N PRO A 234 0.98 5.47 1.90
CA PRO A 234 0.21 4.42 2.58
C PRO A 234 -0.24 4.78 3.99
N GLU A 235 0.63 5.36 4.80
CA GLU A 235 0.29 5.69 6.18
C GLU A 235 -0.43 7.04 6.33
N ALA A 236 0.04 8.08 5.66
CA ALA A 236 -0.50 9.43 5.83
C ALA A 236 -1.66 9.76 4.89
N GLY A 237 -1.79 9.02 3.78
CA GLY A 237 -2.76 9.30 2.71
C GLY A 237 -3.89 8.27 2.59
N ASN A 238 -4.00 7.34 3.52
CA ASN A 238 -5.13 6.42 3.53
C ASN A 238 -6.42 7.11 4.04
N PRO A 239 -7.61 6.57 3.75
CA PRO A 239 -8.88 7.22 4.06
C PRO A 239 -9.16 7.39 5.56
N ILE A 240 -8.43 6.71 6.43
CA ILE A 240 -8.57 6.82 7.90
C ILE A 240 -7.70 7.95 8.45
N ASN A 241 -6.41 7.95 8.07
CA ASN A 241 -5.44 8.92 8.61
C ASN A 241 -5.48 10.27 7.88
N GLY A 242 -5.86 10.28 6.59
CA GLY A 242 -5.89 11.46 5.75
C GLY A 242 -7.09 11.51 4.79
N PRO A 243 -8.36 11.52 5.27
CA PRO A 243 -9.54 11.38 4.43
C PRO A 243 -9.64 12.43 3.33
N GLN A 244 -9.31 13.67 3.61
CA GLN A 244 -9.29 14.77 2.64
C GLN A 244 -8.29 14.54 1.50
N TRP A 245 -7.11 14.03 1.83
CA TRP A 245 -6.09 13.70 0.83
C TRP A 245 -6.53 12.47 0.02
N ALA A 246 -7.03 11.44 0.70
CA ALA A 246 -7.51 10.21 0.07
C ALA A 246 -8.65 10.50 -0.91
N LEU A 247 -9.60 11.37 -0.54
CA LEU A 247 -10.68 11.79 -1.42
C LEU A 247 -10.17 12.48 -2.69
N ARG A 248 -9.24 13.44 -2.54
CA ARG A 248 -8.63 14.09 -3.70
C ARG A 248 -7.88 13.11 -4.59
N ARG A 249 -7.17 12.17 -3.97
CA ARG A 249 -6.41 11.16 -4.71
C ARG A 249 -7.32 10.17 -5.44
N ARG A 250 -8.39 9.69 -4.81
CA ARG A 250 -9.44 8.90 -5.44
C ARG A 250 -9.99 9.61 -6.70
N ASN A 251 -10.37 10.86 -6.53
CA ASN A 251 -10.94 11.62 -7.64
C ASN A 251 -9.92 11.83 -8.78
N GLN A 252 -8.63 11.94 -8.46
CA GLN A 252 -7.56 11.96 -9.47
C GLN A 252 -7.41 10.61 -10.18
N VAL A 253 -7.54 9.47 -9.48
CA VAL A 253 -7.54 8.14 -10.08
C VAL A 253 -8.71 8.02 -11.06
N LEU A 254 -9.93 8.34 -10.63
CA LEU A 254 -11.13 8.31 -11.47
C LEU A 254 -11.01 9.21 -12.71
N SER A 255 -10.42 10.41 -12.56
CA SER A 255 -10.17 11.30 -13.70
C SER A 255 -9.22 10.66 -14.71
N ARG A 256 -8.15 9.99 -14.24
CA ARG A 256 -7.21 9.31 -15.14
C ARG A 256 -7.86 8.10 -15.84
N MET A 257 -8.70 7.33 -15.16
CA MET A 257 -9.46 6.24 -15.76
C MET A 257 -10.40 6.76 -16.87
N LEU A 258 -11.07 7.90 -16.64
CA LEU A 258 -11.88 8.55 -17.65
C LEU A 258 -11.03 9.06 -18.84
N ASP A 259 -9.88 9.67 -18.58
CA ASP A 259 -8.96 10.17 -19.61
C ASP A 259 -8.35 9.06 -20.48
N GLN A 260 -8.24 7.83 -19.94
CA GLN A 260 -7.78 6.63 -20.65
C GLN A 260 -8.95 5.80 -21.21
N GLU A 261 -10.20 6.28 -21.07
CA GLU A 261 -11.41 5.61 -21.55
C GLU A 261 -11.66 4.23 -20.86
N SER A 262 -11.04 3.98 -19.71
CA SER A 262 -11.25 2.76 -18.91
C SER A 262 -12.62 2.75 -18.23
N ILE A 263 -13.22 3.92 -18.00
CA ILE A 263 -14.58 4.08 -17.47
C ILE A 263 -15.36 5.10 -18.29
N THR A 264 -16.66 4.96 -18.26
CA THR A 264 -17.58 5.89 -18.93
C THR A 264 -17.75 7.18 -18.11
N ARG A 265 -18.24 8.24 -18.76
CA ARG A 265 -18.58 9.50 -18.06
C ARG A 265 -19.68 9.34 -17.02
N GLN A 266 -20.59 8.38 -17.20
CA GLN A 266 -21.63 8.06 -16.23
C GLN A 266 -21.03 7.43 -14.98
N GLU A 267 -20.23 6.38 -15.14
CA GLU A 267 -19.55 5.70 -14.03
C GLU A 267 -18.64 6.66 -13.24
N TYR A 268 -17.91 7.53 -13.95
CA TYR A 268 -17.14 8.59 -13.32
C TYR A 268 -18.01 9.50 -12.46
N GLY A 269 -19.18 9.95 -12.98
CA GLY A 269 -20.09 10.82 -12.25
C GLY A 269 -20.65 10.18 -10.97
N GLU A 270 -21.02 8.90 -11.05
CA GLU A 270 -21.51 8.13 -9.92
C GLU A 270 -20.41 7.87 -8.87
N ALA A 271 -19.21 7.48 -9.33
CA ALA A 271 -18.10 7.18 -8.44
C ALA A 271 -17.57 8.42 -7.71
N ILE A 272 -17.52 9.59 -8.38
CA ILE A 272 -17.04 10.83 -7.76
C ILE A 272 -18.03 11.38 -6.72
N ALA A 273 -19.32 11.17 -6.92
CA ALA A 273 -20.38 11.56 -6.00
C ALA A 273 -20.46 10.65 -4.76
N SER A 274 -19.86 9.44 -4.83
CA SER A 274 -19.88 8.48 -3.73
C SER A 274 -19.13 8.98 -2.49
N PRO A 275 -19.69 8.86 -1.27
CA PRO A 275 -19.01 9.24 -0.04
C PRO A 275 -17.84 8.31 0.29
N ILE A 276 -16.99 8.72 1.22
CA ILE A 276 -15.98 7.83 1.81
C ILE A 276 -16.68 6.90 2.79
N THR A 277 -16.66 5.59 2.51
CA THR A 277 -17.25 4.54 3.36
C THR A 277 -16.21 3.71 4.11
N ALA A 278 -14.93 4.04 3.90
CA ALA A 278 -13.83 3.31 4.52
C ALA A 278 -13.81 3.52 6.05
N LYS A 279 -13.67 2.40 6.77
CA LYS A 279 -13.41 2.35 8.20
C LYS A 279 -12.41 1.22 8.47
N VAL A 280 -11.76 1.22 9.64
CA VAL A 280 -10.88 0.10 9.99
C VAL A 280 -11.72 -1.07 10.42
N TYR A 281 -11.67 -2.14 9.63
CA TYR A 281 -12.18 -3.43 10.04
C TYR A 281 -11.02 -4.19 10.70
N ALA A 282 -11.08 -4.35 12.01
CA ALA A 282 -10.25 -5.33 12.67
C ALA A 282 -10.71 -6.70 12.14
N ARG A 283 -9.78 -7.58 11.76
CA ARG A 283 -10.14 -8.98 11.56
C ARG A 283 -10.68 -9.46 12.90
N GLU A 284 -11.98 -9.70 12.95
CA GLU A 284 -12.56 -10.35 14.11
C GLU A 284 -11.97 -11.76 14.19
N LEU A 285 -11.33 -12.06 15.29
CA LEU A 285 -10.97 -13.41 15.61
C LEU A 285 -12.28 -14.15 15.91
N ASP A 286 -12.49 -15.31 15.32
CA ASP A 286 -13.70 -16.09 15.52
C ASP A 286 -13.90 -16.41 17.01
N LEU A 287 -12.79 -16.65 17.69
CA LEU A 287 -12.74 -16.84 19.13
C LEU A 287 -11.49 -16.18 19.73
N PRO A 288 -11.55 -14.90 20.15
CA PRO A 288 -10.42 -14.21 20.74
C PRO A 288 -9.90 -14.96 21.99
N SER A 289 -8.77 -15.61 21.85
CA SER A 289 -8.15 -16.40 22.92
C SER A 289 -6.66 -16.01 23.07
N PRO A 290 -6.36 -14.74 23.46
CA PRO A 290 -5.01 -14.19 23.42
C PRO A 290 -4.01 -14.97 24.27
N TYR A 291 -4.42 -15.48 25.44
CA TYR A 291 -3.52 -16.27 26.29
C TYR A 291 -3.17 -17.62 25.68
N VAL A 292 -4.14 -18.31 25.07
CA VAL A 292 -3.92 -19.58 24.39
C VAL A 292 -3.05 -19.35 23.14
N ALA A 293 -3.40 -18.36 22.34
CA ALA A 293 -2.65 -18.04 21.15
C ALA A 293 -1.19 -17.68 21.48
N GLU A 294 -0.96 -16.89 22.52
CA GLU A 294 0.38 -16.53 22.96
C GLU A 294 1.16 -17.74 23.50
N TRP A 295 0.51 -18.63 24.25
CA TRP A 295 1.13 -19.86 24.71
C TRP A 295 1.58 -20.75 23.54
N VAL A 296 0.70 -20.99 22.58
CA VAL A 296 1.04 -21.76 21.37
C VAL A 296 2.19 -21.10 20.61
N ARG A 297 2.15 -19.77 20.46
CA ARG A 297 3.24 -19.02 19.82
C ARG A 297 4.58 -19.24 20.51
N GLN A 298 4.61 -19.19 21.85
CA GLN A 298 5.84 -19.40 22.62
C GLN A 298 6.34 -20.84 22.50
N GLU A 299 5.46 -21.83 22.49
CA GLU A 299 5.82 -23.26 22.39
C GLU A 299 6.49 -23.58 21.05
N VAL A 300 6.04 -22.95 19.96
CA VAL A 300 6.61 -23.18 18.61
C VAL A 300 7.79 -22.24 18.30
N MET A 301 7.96 -21.18 19.09
CA MET A 301 9.04 -20.23 18.91
C MET A 301 10.40 -20.88 19.17
N GLY A 302 11.26 -20.86 18.19
CA GLY A 302 12.58 -21.52 18.23
C GLY A 302 12.62 -22.90 17.56
N ASN A 303 11.47 -23.53 17.34
CA ASN A 303 11.38 -24.80 16.62
C ASN A 303 11.00 -24.62 15.13
N VAL A 304 10.38 -23.48 14.80
CA VAL A 304 9.91 -23.18 13.45
C VAL A 304 10.67 -21.95 12.93
N PRO A 305 11.50 -22.09 11.89
CA PRO A 305 12.17 -20.96 11.25
C PRO A 305 11.12 -20.05 10.57
N ASP A 306 11.39 -18.76 10.53
CA ASP A 306 10.53 -17.77 9.86
C ASP A 306 9.06 -17.79 10.34
N LEU A 307 8.85 -18.05 11.62
CA LEU A 307 7.52 -18.26 12.23
C LEU A 307 6.50 -17.16 11.89
N TYR A 308 6.94 -15.90 11.78
CA TYR A 308 6.05 -14.75 11.56
C TYR A 308 5.91 -14.33 10.08
N THR A 309 6.64 -14.98 9.19
CA THR A 309 6.70 -14.65 7.78
C THR A 309 6.43 -15.83 6.88
N GLY A 310 6.49 -17.04 7.45
CA GLY A 310 6.34 -18.31 6.71
C GLY A 310 4.89 -18.71 6.40
N GLY A 311 3.89 -17.95 6.90
CA GLY A 311 2.47 -18.24 6.65
C GLY A 311 1.99 -19.52 7.33
N TYR A 312 2.57 -19.88 8.46
CA TYR A 312 2.20 -21.09 9.16
C TYR A 312 0.80 -21.03 9.73
N GLU A 313 0.07 -22.12 9.59
CA GLU A 313 -1.23 -22.35 10.20
C GLU A 313 -1.08 -23.47 11.23
N ILE A 314 -1.35 -23.14 12.52
CA ILE A 314 -1.24 -24.08 13.61
C ILE A 314 -2.64 -24.45 14.08
N TYR A 315 -2.98 -25.72 13.97
CA TYR A 315 -4.23 -26.26 14.46
C TYR A 315 -3.99 -26.86 15.84
N THR A 316 -4.69 -26.32 16.85
CA THR A 316 -4.65 -26.83 18.22
C THR A 316 -5.64 -27.96 18.40
N THR A 317 -5.54 -28.68 19.52
CA THR A 317 -6.52 -29.69 19.93
C THR A 317 -7.72 -29.08 20.66
N LEU A 318 -7.75 -27.76 20.84
CA LEU A 318 -8.80 -27.07 21.59
C LEU A 318 -10.12 -27.05 20.82
N ASP A 319 -11.20 -27.31 21.57
CA ASP A 319 -12.57 -27.19 21.07
C ASP A 319 -13.03 -25.73 21.26
N ALA A 320 -13.46 -25.08 20.20
CA ALA A 320 -13.83 -23.66 20.24
C ALA A 320 -15.03 -23.41 21.16
N LYS A 321 -16.01 -24.31 21.17
CA LYS A 321 -17.17 -24.18 22.04
C LYS A 321 -16.76 -24.27 23.51
N GLN A 322 -15.95 -25.27 23.88
CA GLN A 322 -15.46 -25.43 25.23
C GLN A 322 -14.60 -24.23 25.68
N GLN A 323 -13.74 -23.73 24.81
CA GLN A 323 -12.91 -22.56 25.08
C GLN A 323 -13.77 -21.31 25.35
N ARG A 324 -14.84 -21.12 24.58
CA ARG A 324 -15.80 -20.01 24.74
C ARG A 324 -16.52 -20.10 26.08
N GLU A 325 -17.01 -21.30 26.43
CA GLU A 325 -17.67 -21.57 27.71
C GLU A 325 -16.74 -21.37 28.89
N ALA A 326 -15.48 -21.86 28.79
CA ALA A 326 -14.46 -21.69 29.82
C ALA A 326 -14.11 -20.22 30.05
N ALA A 327 -13.89 -19.44 28.98
CA ALA A 327 -13.60 -18.02 29.07
C ALA A 327 -14.75 -17.23 29.72
N GLN A 328 -16.01 -17.57 29.39
CA GLN A 328 -17.17 -16.96 30.01
C GLN A 328 -17.33 -17.36 31.49
N ALA A 329 -17.07 -18.63 31.82
CA ALA A 329 -17.13 -19.10 33.21
C ALA A 329 -16.07 -18.42 34.08
N LEU A 330 -14.83 -18.32 33.57
CA LEU A 330 -13.74 -17.60 34.24
C LEU A 330 -14.11 -16.13 34.47
N ARG A 331 -14.59 -15.45 33.43
CA ARG A 331 -15.00 -14.04 33.55
C ARG A 331 -16.10 -13.83 34.59
N ARG A 332 -17.14 -14.68 34.58
CA ARG A 332 -18.20 -14.63 35.59
C ARG A 332 -17.66 -14.89 36.99
N GLY A 333 -16.76 -15.87 37.13
CA GLY A 333 -16.14 -16.20 38.42
C GLY A 333 -15.31 -15.05 38.97
N LEU A 334 -14.49 -14.42 38.15
CA LEU A 334 -13.66 -13.26 38.53
C LEU A 334 -14.52 -12.06 38.94
N ILE A 335 -15.55 -11.72 38.16
CA ILE A 335 -16.47 -10.63 38.49
C ILE A 335 -17.20 -10.90 39.80
N LYS A 336 -17.68 -12.13 39.98
CA LYS A 336 -18.33 -12.53 41.25
C LYS A 336 -17.38 -12.44 42.41
N TYR A 337 -16.14 -12.95 42.28
CA TYR A 337 -15.12 -12.89 43.33
C TYR A 337 -14.80 -11.44 43.71
N ASP A 338 -14.62 -10.55 42.72
CA ASP A 338 -14.32 -9.14 42.95
C ASP A 338 -15.48 -8.46 43.69
N HIS A 339 -16.72 -8.72 43.29
CA HIS A 339 -17.91 -8.18 43.94
C HIS A 339 -18.05 -8.70 45.41
N ASP A 340 -17.81 -10.00 45.66
CA ASP A 340 -17.97 -10.61 46.97
C ASP A 340 -16.85 -10.22 47.95
N HIS A 341 -15.66 -9.83 47.46
CA HIS A 341 -14.46 -9.54 48.27
C HIS A 341 -14.12 -8.05 48.36
N GLY A 342 -15.06 -7.19 48.05
CA GLY A 342 -14.93 -5.74 48.21
C GLY A 342 -14.44 -5.03 46.94
N TYR A 343 -15.33 -4.92 45.98
CA TYR A 343 -15.16 -3.99 44.90
C TYR A 343 -14.87 -2.58 45.46
N ARG A 344 -13.71 -2.05 45.13
CA ARG A 344 -13.24 -0.76 45.69
C ARG A 344 -13.93 0.45 45.08
N GLY A 345 -14.81 0.27 44.09
CA GLY A 345 -15.41 1.32 43.32
C GLY A 345 -14.47 1.86 42.22
N PRO A 346 -14.93 2.77 41.40
CA PRO A 346 -14.09 3.46 40.42
C PRO A 346 -13.05 4.32 41.15
N GLU A 347 -11.85 4.41 40.60
CA GLU A 347 -10.77 5.24 41.15
C GLU A 347 -11.13 6.74 41.10
N THR A 348 -12.01 7.13 40.19
CA THR A 348 -12.49 8.50 40.04
C THR A 348 -14.00 8.49 39.83
N GLN A 349 -14.71 9.37 40.54
CA GLN A 349 -16.15 9.59 40.30
C GLN A 349 -16.33 10.51 39.10
N MET A 350 -17.11 10.04 38.14
CA MET A 350 -17.48 10.86 36.98
C MET A 350 -18.45 11.98 37.45
N PRO A 351 -18.31 13.21 36.99
CA PRO A 351 -19.26 14.27 37.31
C PRO A 351 -20.69 13.88 36.92
N ASP A 352 -21.67 14.20 37.75
CA ASP A 352 -23.09 13.86 37.56
C ASP A 352 -23.65 14.29 36.22
N VAL A 353 -23.15 15.42 35.67
CA VAL A 353 -23.53 15.93 34.36
C VAL A 353 -23.13 14.95 33.23
N LEU A 354 -21.95 14.36 33.33
CA LEU A 354 -21.48 13.39 32.36
C LEU A 354 -22.23 12.04 32.45
N ILE A 355 -22.54 11.60 33.67
CA ILE A 355 -23.37 10.43 33.92
C ILE A 355 -24.75 10.62 33.30
N THR A 356 -25.38 11.78 33.50
CA THR A 356 -26.68 12.10 32.93
C THR A 356 -26.66 12.12 31.41
N GLN A 357 -25.61 12.64 30.78
CA GLN A 357 -25.46 12.69 29.33
C GLN A 357 -25.26 11.28 28.75
N ILE A 358 -24.47 10.45 29.40
CA ILE A 358 -24.25 9.05 29.01
C ILE A 358 -25.56 8.26 29.11
N ASP A 359 -26.31 8.39 30.21
CA ASP A 359 -27.59 7.71 30.41
C ASP A 359 -28.64 8.16 29.38
N GLN A 360 -28.69 9.44 29.05
CA GLN A 360 -29.57 9.96 28.00
C GLN A 360 -29.20 9.41 26.63
N HIS A 361 -27.91 9.29 26.32
CA HIS A 361 -27.44 8.74 25.05
C HIS A 361 -27.78 7.25 24.93
N PHE A 362 -27.51 6.44 25.95
CA PHE A 362 -27.87 5.00 25.95
C PHE A 362 -29.40 4.80 25.97
N SER A 363 -30.16 5.61 26.67
CA SER A 363 -31.63 5.53 26.69
C SER A 363 -32.24 5.90 25.33
N SER A 364 -31.71 6.89 24.64
CA SER A 364 -32.15 7.27 23.30
C SER A 364 -31.79 6.20 22.26
N SER A 365 -30.62 5.57 22.38
CA SER A 365 -30.19 4.45 21.54
C SER A 365 -31.00 3.19 21.78
N ALA A 366 -31.42 2.92 23.02
CA ALA A 366 -32.26 1.77 23.38
C ALA A 366 -33.71 1.94 22.89
N GLN A 367 -34.23 3.17 22.86
CA GLN A 367 -35.59 3.43 22.33
C GLN A 367 -35.68 3.32 20.80
N SER A 368 -34.56 3.43 20.06
CA SER A 368 -34.54 3.16 18.62
C SER A 368 -34.56 1.67 18.26
N ILE A 369 -34.47 0.77 19.26
CA ILE A 369 -34.53 -0.69 19.11
C ILE A 369 -35.79 -1.19 19.84
N SER A 370 -36.99 -0.69 19.45
CA SER A 370 -38.26 -1.24 19.93
C SER A 370 -38.63 -2.53 19.19
N PRO A 371 -39.07 -3.59 19.90
CA PRO A 371 -39.42 -4.86 19.28
C PRO A 371 -40.72 -4.89 18.46
N ASP A 372 -41.43 -3.78 18.31
CA ASP A 372 -42.73 -3.73 17.64
C ASP A 372 -42.72 -3.68 16.10
N SER A 373 -41.55 -3.80 15.45
CA SER A 373 -41.46 -3.90 13.99
C SER A 373 -41.30 -5.32 13.44
N ALA A 374 -41.47 -6.35 14.25
CA ALA A 374 -41.32 -7.75 13.82
C ALA A 374 -42.60 -8.34 13.17
N SER A 375 -43.56 -7.52 12.76
CA SER A 375 -44.75 -7.99 12.05
C SER A 375 -45.20 -7.03 10.96
N ALA A 376 -44.38 -6.87 9.94
CA ALA A 376 -44.88 -6.44 8.61
C ALA A 376 -43.81 -6.77 7.57
N THR A 377 -44.10 -7.80 6.82
CA THR A 377 -43.77 -8.04 5.40
C THR A 377 -42.42 -7.48 4.87
N ALA A 378 -41.56 -8.43 4.55
CA ALA A 378 -40.37 -8.24 3.74
C ALA A 378 -40.60 -7.41 2.48
N THR A 379 -40.13 -6.19 2.46
CA THR A 379 -39.63 -5.48 1.27
C THR A 379 -38.53 -4.53 1.74
N ALA A 380 -37.31 -4.91 1.42
CA ALA A 380 -36.10 -4.19 1.81
C ALA A 380 -35.99 -2.89 1.03
N THR A 381 -35.98 -1.78 1.76
CA THR A 381 -35.25 -0.58 1.35
C THR A 381 -34.52 -0.08 2.60
N THR A 382 -33.21 -0.32 2.62
CA THR A 382 -32.29 0.09 3.67
C THR A 382 -32.06 1.60 3.52
N GLU A 383 -32.83 2.41 4.22
CA GLU A 383 -32.44 3.80 4.49
C GLU A 383 -31.50 3.82 5.69
N GLU A 384 -30.21 3.97 5.42
CA GLU A 384 -29.21 4.24 6.44
C GLU A 384 -29.42 5.64 7.01
N ALA A 385 -29.74 5.72 8.30
CA ALA A 385 -29.72 6.95 9.05
C ALA A 385 -28.26 7.50 9.18
N PRO A 386 -28.04 8.81 9.12
CA PRO A 386 -26.68 9.37 9.05
C PRO A 386 -25.92 9.20 10.36
N LEU A 387 -24.90 8.37 10.36
CA LEU A 387 -23.92 8.11 11.42
C LEU A 387 -23.03 9.33 11.78
N GLY A 388 -23.28 10.48 11.19
CA GLY A 388 -22.42 11.67 11.34
C GLY A 388 -22.52 12.46 12.64
N ARG A 389 -23.49 12.17 13.53
CA ARG A 389 -23.66 12.93 14.79
C ARG A 389 -23.08 12.26 16.02
N ASN A 390 -22.85 10.94 16.00
CA ASN A 390 -22.40 10.21 17.17
C ASN A 390 -20.87 10.23 17.39
N THR A 391 -20.09 10.47 16.34
CA THR A 391 -18.63 10.57 16.44
C THR A 391 -18.18 11.88 17.07
N SER A 392 -18.86 12.98 16.80
CA SER A 392 -18.51 14.29 17.37
C SER A 392 -18.76 14.36 18.90
N LEU A 393 -19.82 13.73 19.36
CA LEU A 393 -20.15 13.70 20.80
C LEU A 393 -19.17 12.84 21.60
N GLY A 394 -18.76 11.71 21.04
CA GLY A 394 -17.74 10.83 21.64
C GLY A 394 -16.37 11.48 21.72
N GLU A 395 -15.97 12.21 20.69
CA GLU A 395 -14.70 12.95 20.67
C GLU A 395 -14.74 14.19 21.60
N GLU A 396 -15.87 14.84 21.71
CA GLU A 396 -16.07 16.00 22.58
C GLU A 396 -16.06 15.58 24.05
N LEU A 397 -16.78 14.50 24.40
CA LEU A 397 -16.75 13.87 25.72
C LEU A 397 -15.34 13.38 26.11
N THR A 398 -14.60 12.79 25.17
CA THR A 398 -13.23 12.33 25.42
C THR A 398 -12.29 13.51 25.69
N ARG A 399 -12.41 14.62 24.95
CA ARG A 399 -11.62 15.83 25.19
C ARG A 399 -11.94 16.50 26.51
N GLU A 400 -13.21 16.56 26.86
CA GLU A 400 -13.64 17.19 28.11
C GLU A 400 -13.22 16.35 29.34
N LEU A 401 -13.26 15.01 29.22
CA LEU A 401 -12.70 14.09 30.21
C LEU A 401 -11.19 14.25 30.35
N GLN A 402 -10.46 14.35 29.25
CA GLN A 402 -9.01 14.53 29.27
C GLN A 402 -8.63 15.87 29.91
N GLN A 403 -9.32 16.96 29.54
CA GLN A 403 -9.07 18.28 30.11
C GLN A 403 -9.30 18.32 31.62
N ARG A 404 -10.33 17.65 32.14
CA ARG A 404 -10.60 17.57 33.56
C ARG A 404 -9.71 16.64 34.35
N LEU A 405 -9.14 15.60 33.69
CA LEU A 405 -8.11 14.75 34.27
C LEU A 405 -6.77 15.49 34.40
N ASP A 406 -6.48 16.41 33.47
CA ASP A 406 -5.27 17.22 33.51
C ASP A 406 -5.35 18.39 34.53
N GLU A 407 -6.57 18.72 35.04
CA GLU A 407 -6.83 19.73 36.08
C GLU A 407 -6.83 19.15 37.51
N LEU A 408 -6.77 17.80 37.67
CA LEU A 408 -6.69 17.07 38.94
C LEU A 408 -5.28 16.61 39.25
#